data_b01bb8bdb25ac36f061e61e03e62c2dc
#
_entry.id   b01bb8bdb25ac36f061e61e03e62c2dc
#
_cell.length_a   1.000
_cell.length_b   1.000
_cell.length_c   1.000
_cell.angle_alpha   90.00
_cell.angle_beta   90.00
_cell.angle_gamma   90.00
#
_symmetry.space_group_name_H-M   'P 1'
#
loop_
_entity.id
_entity.type
_entity.pdbx_description
1 polymer ?
#
loop_
_entity_poly.entity_id
_entity_poly.type
_entity_poly.pdbx_seq_one_letter_code
_entity_poly.pdbx_strand_id
1 'polypeptide(L)'
;RAVKRLSAITLLLLGFFDPCLADKPNILFIAVDDLRPELNSYGATHIQSPNIDRLAAQGVQFNNAHVQQAICMASRASLLTGYRPEYHNIYSGESVGDLLPNALTINKHFERNGYQLAAYGKIYHYKSDHVAQFGGRWSDGSTELFDNGRYATQDSLDKLELNRRDPVRPHEDRGPAYESADVEDGAYSDGYNTARAIETLRQFKLSNEPFFLAVGFRKPHLPFNAPEKYWEMYPPGSIKPAEIREAPRFSNQYTLRDPGELRNYYGMPKHKGESVDLETELTLRRGYYACVSYVDALVGKLLDELDSLGLAENTVVILWGDHGYKLGDYDNWNKWTNLSIDTRVPLIVRAPGLEGGLQSDALVELVDIYPTLADLSGLEIPQHVQGTSFVPLLRKPDLEWKKMIFTLWPHYRDKFDQTVTGFSVKTEKYNYVEWTRLATGEVLATELYDAVDDPAETINVVSLPGNDEAVSEMKILLEAGWQKAIPIVR
;
A
#
# COMPACT_ATOMS: atom_id res chain seq x y z
N ARG A 1 -2.12 44.78 -72.95
CA ARG A 1 -1.27 44.83 -71.74
C ARG A 1 -2.10 44.33 -70.54
N ALA A 2 -1.96 43.05 -70.20
CA ALA A 2 -2.63 42.43 -69.09
C ALA A 2 -1.70 42.41 -67.87
N VAL A 3 -2.14 42.98 -66.78
CA VAL A 3 -1.45 42.94 -65.47
C VAL A 3 -1.92 41.75 -64.71
N LYS A 4 -1.05 40.73 -64.52
CA LYS A 4 -1.28 39.61 -63.63
C LYS A 4 -1.09 40.05 -62.18
N ARG A 5 -2.14 39.97 -61.38
CA ARG A 5 -2.03 40.10 -59.93
C ARG A 5 -1.62 38.72 -59.33
N LEU A 6 -0.45 38.66 -58.74
CA LEU A 6 -0.05 37.55 -57.88
C LEU A 6 -0.67 37.77 -56.49
N SER A 7 -1.56 36.87 -56.09
CA SER A 7 -2.01 36.79 -54.72
C SER A 7 -1.04 35.90 -53.92
N ALA A 8 -0.33 36.50 -53.00
CA ALA A 8 0.48 35.74 -52.04
C ALA A 8 -0.45 35.11 -50.96
N ILE A 9 -0.54 33.82 -50.97
CA ILE A 9 -1.18 33.04 -49.87
C ILE A 9 -0.14 32.92 -48.79
N THR A 10 -0.28 33.68 -47.69
CA THR A 10 0.48 33.49 -46.47
C THR A 10 -0.08 32.26 -45.73
N LEU A 11 0.65 31.15 -45.83
CA LEU A 11 0.34 29.95 -45.03
C LEU A 11 0.79 30.25 -43.59
N LEU A 12 -0.21 30.51 -42.69
CA LEU A 12 0.04 30.51 -41.25
C LEU A 12 0.27 29.05 -40.83
N LEU A 13 1.51 28.65 -40.68
CA LEU A 13 1.87 27.45 -39.92
C LEU A 13 1.55 27.73 -38.45
N LEU A 14 0.36 27.33 -38.01
CA LEU A 14 0.07 27.10 -36.62
C LEU A 14 0.95 25.93 -36.19
N GLY A 15 2.15 26.24 -35.71
CA GLY A 15 2.95 25.28 -34.98
C GLY A 15 2.15 24.85 -33.77
N PHE A 16 1.65 23.62 -33.81
CA PHE A 16 1.31 22.92 -32.58
C PHE A 16 2.63 22.85 -31.81
N PHE A 17 2.78 23.71 -30.82
CA PHE A 17 3.73 23.48 -29.75
C PHE A 17 3.22 22.21 -29.05
N ASP A 18 3.77 21.06 -29.40
CA ASP A 18 3.82 19.96 -28.48
C ASP A 18 4.42 20.54 -27.20
N PRO A 19 3.75 20.41 -26.04
CA PRO A 19 4.40 20.76 -24.78
C PRO A 19 5.69 19.94 -24.77
N CYS A 20 6.82 20.64 -24.88
CA CYS A 20 8.16 20.11 -24.74
C CYS A 20 8.10 18.96 -23.75
N LEU A 21 8.52 17.75 -24.16
CA LEU A 21 8.79 16.65 -23.24
C LEU A 21 9.69 17.27 -22.17
N ALA A 22 9.06 17.62 -21.05
CA ALA A 22 9.79 18.10 -19.89
C ALA A 22 10.87 17.06 -19.57
N ASP A 23 12.01 17.52 -19.12
CA ASP A 23 13.07 16.67 -18.60
C ASP A 23 12.41 15.57 -17.76
N LYS A 24 12.84 14.30 -17.94
CA LYS A 24 12.30 13.15 -17.22
C LYS A 24 12.01 13.52 -15.77
N PRO A 25 10.76 13.39 -15.27
CA PRO A 25 10.45 13.83 -13.92
C PRO A 25 11.21 12.96 -12.91
N ASN A 26 11.60 13.56 -11.81
CA ASN A 26 12.06 12.80 -10.66
C ASN A 26 10.90 12.02 -10.03
N ILE A 27 11.22 10.96 -9.30
CA ILE A 27 10.22 10.16 -8.56
C ILE A 27 10.57 10.16 -7.07
N LEU A 28 9.62 10.57 -6.22
CA LEU A 28 9.62 10.29 -4.79
C LEU A 28 8.52 9.26 -4.50
N PHE A 29 8.95 8.04 -4.18
CA PHE A 29 8.11 6.86 -4.01
C PHE A 29 7.97 6.52 -2.53
N ILE A 30 6.82 6.80 -1.92
CA ILE A 30 6.58 6.66 -0.49
C ILE A 30 5.68 5.46 -0.22
N ALA A 31 6.25 4.44 0.44
CA ALA A 31 5.55 3.23 0.86
C ALA A 31 5.27 3.26 2.36
N VAL A 32 4.06 2.92 2.80
CA VAL A 32 3.69 2.89 4.22
C VAL A 32 3.11 1.53 4.59
N ASP A 33 3.71 0.87 5.58
CA ASP A 33 3.38 -0.50 5.99
C ASP A 33 2.16 -0.53 6.92
N ASP A 34 1.18 -1.41 6.67
CA ASP A 34 -0.06 -1.55 7.45
C ASP A 34 -0.94 -0.27 7.49
N LEU A 35 -0.83 0.63 6.50
CA LEU A 35 -1.63 1.86 6.48
C LEU A 35 -2.98 1.61 5.81
N ARG A 36 -4.04 1.54 6.62
CA ARG A 36 -5.43 1.58 6.12
C ARG A 36 -5.85 3.02 5.78
N PRO A 37 -6.95 3.25 5.03
CA PRO A 37 -7.42 4.61 4.70
C PRO A 37 -7.93 5.38 5.95
N GLU A 38 -7.19 5.32 7.04
CA GLU A 38 -7.46 6.04 8.29
C GLU A 38 -6.59 7.29 8.35
N LEU A 39 -6.92 8.23 7.44
CA LEU A 39 -6.31 9.53 7.27
C LEU A 39 -7.41 10.59 7.21
N ASN A 40 -7.12 11.82 7.63
CA ASN A 40 -8.15 12.86 7.63
C ASN A 40 -8.67 13.17 6.21
N SER A 41 -7.82 13.17 5.19
CA SER A 41 -8.24 13.34 3.78
C SER A 41 -9.15 12.21 3.27
N TYR A 42 -9.11 11.03 3.88
CA TYR A 42 -10.01 9.90 3.62
C TYR A 42 -11.26 9.88 4.53
N GLY A 43 -11.49 10.95 5.30
CA GLY A 43 -12.67 11.10 6.17
C GLY A 43 -12.47 10.66 7.62
N ALA A 44 -11.31 10.15 8.02
CA ALA A 44 -10.99 9.81 9.40
C ALA A 44 -10.59 11.07 10.20
N THR A 45 -11.56 11.92 10.49
CA THR A 45 -11.36 13.25 11.11
C THR A 45 -10.73 13.23 12.49
N HIS A 46 -10.64 12.07 13.13
CA HIS A 46 -9.95 11.86 14.40
C HIS A 46 -8.43 11.70 14.24
N ILE A 47 -7.94 11.49 13.02
CA ILE A 47 -6.51 11.34 12.73
C ILE A 47 -5.89 12.69 12.35
N GLN A 48 -4.71 12.96 12.90
CA GLN A 48 -3.94 14.16 12.58
C GLN A 48 -2.87 13.81 11.54
N SER A 49 -3.18 14.12 10.25
CA SER A 49 -2.34 13.84 9.10
C SER A 49 -2.15 15.03 8.15
N PRO A 50 -1.79 16.24 8.69
CA PRO A 50 -1.81 17.47 7.91
C PRO A 50 -0.87 17.48 6.70
N ASN A 51 0.23 16.73 6.73
CA ASN A 51 1.20 16.69 5.63
C ASN A 51 0.75 15.75 4.50
N ILE A 52 0.17 14.61 4.85
CA ILE A 52 -0.45 13.70 3.85
C ILE A 52 -1.68 14.37 3.27
N ASP A 53 -2.47 15.10 4.07
CA ASP A 53 -3.60 15.88 3.59
C ASP A 53 -3.15 17.00 2.64
N ARG A 54 -2.00 17.65 2.92
CA ARG A 54 -1.36 18.62 2.00
C ARG A 54 -0.97 17.95 0.67
N LEU A 55 -0.41 16.75 0.71
CA LEU A 55 -0.09 16.01 -0.52
C LEU A 55 -1.37 15.68 -1.31
N ALA A 56 -2.44 15.26 -0.64
CA ALA A 56 -3.75 15.03 -1.27
C ALA A 56 -4.33 16.31 -1.90
N ALA A 57 -4.21 17.45 -1.21
CA ALA A 57 -4.63 18.75 -1.73
C ALA A 57 -3.79 19.24 -2.93
N GLN A 58 -2.60 18.72 -3.13
CA GLN A 58 -1.70 19.03 -4.23
C GLN A 58 -1.69 17.98 -5.36
N GLY A 59 -2.41 16.89 -5.20
CA GLY A 59 -2.43 15.77 -6.13
C GLY A 59 -3.82 15.21 -6.38
N VAL A 60 -3.85 13.97 -6.82
CA VAL A 60 -5.08 13.17 -6.98
C VAL A 60 -5.09 12.07 -5.92
N GLN A 61 -6.15 12.01 -5.13
CA GLN A 61 -6.43 10.97 -4.15
C GLN A 61 -7.34 9.91 -4.77
N PHE A 62 -6.95 8.64 -4.67
CA PHE A 62 -7.77 7.51 -5.09
C PHE A 62 -8.49 6.91 -3.90
N ASN A 63 -9.83 6.95 -3.91
CA ASN A 63 -10.64 6.45 -2.81
C ASN A 63 -10.85 4.93 -2.83
N ASN A 64 -10.66 4.30 -4.00
CA ASN A 64 -10.86 2.86 -4.22
C ASN A 64 -9.61 2.18 -4.81
N ALA A 65 -8.46 2.39 -4.17
CA ALA A 65 -7.23 1.67 -4.49
C ALA A 65 -7.15 0.37 -3.67
N HIS A 66 -6.86 -0.75 -4.35
CA HIS A 66 -6.80 -2.07 -3.71
C HIS A 66 -5.51 -2.82 -4.03
N VAL A 67 -5.12 -3.67 -3.08
CA VAL A 67 -3.97 -4.57 -3.23
C VAL A 67 -4.40 -5.90 -3.87
N GLN A 68 -3.46 -6.60 -4.51
CA GLN A 68 -3.72 -7.92 -5.07
C GLN A 68 -3.79 -9.00 -4.00
N GLN A 69 -3.10 -8.80 -2.89
CA GLN A 69 -3.11 -9.69 -1.74
C GLN A 69 -2.75 -8.92 -0.47
N ALA A 70 -3.57 -9.04 0.56
CA ALA A 70 -3.40 -8.30 1.82
C ALA A 70 -2.31 -8.88 2.73
N ILE A 71 -1.08 -8.90 2.23
CA ILE A 71 0.15 -9.22 2.97
C ILE A 71 1.35 -8.49 2.36
N CYS A 72 2.21 -7.94 3.21
CA CYS A 72 3.32 -7.06 2.81
C CYS A 72 4.17 -7.64 1.67
N MET A 73 4.59 -8.92 1.77
CA MET A 73 5.48 -9.52 0.78
C MET A 73 4.80 -9.59 -0.60
N ALA A 74 3.64 -10.19 -0.71
CA ALA A 74 2.98 -10.40 -2.00
C ALA A 74 2.47 -9.10 -2.62
N SER A 75 1.94 -8.16 -1.81
CA SER A 75 1.52 -6.85 -2.29
C SER A 75 2.69 -6.07 -2.89
N ARG A 76 3.81 -5.97 -2.15
CA ARG A 76 5.02 -5.28 -2.60
C ARG A 76 5.65 -5.98 -3.80
N ALA A 77 5.75 -7.31 -3.79
CA ALA A 77 6.25 -8.09 -4.91
C ALA A 77 5.43 -7.83 -6.18
N SER A 78 4.10 -7.86 -6.09
CA SER A 78 3.20 -7.59 -7.21
C SER A 78 3.43 -6.19 -7.80
N LEU A 79 3.40 -5.16 -6.97
CA LEU A 79 3.63 -3.78 -7.39
C LEU A 79 5.02 -3.59 -8.02
N LEU A 80 6.08 -4.07 -7.36
CA LEU A 80 7.46 -3.82 -7.78
C LEU A 80 7.88 -4.61 -9.01
N THR A 81 7.25 -5.76 -9.28
CA THR A 81 7.54 -6.59 -10.45
C THR A 81 6.54 -6.40 -11.58
N GLY A 82 5.35 -5.87 -11.29
CA GLY A 82 4.25 -5.77 -12.26
C GLY A 82 3.51 -7.08 -12.50
N TYR A 83 3.84 -8.16 -11.77
CA TYR A 83 3.14 -9.44 -11.86
C TYR A 83 2.06 -9.57 -10.79
N ARG A 84 0.93 -10.17 -11.13
CA ARG A 84 -0.10 -10.56 -10.16
C ARG A 84 0.33 -11.83 -9.42
N PRO A 85 -0.03 -11.97 -8.12
CA PRO A 85 0.46 -13.07 -7.28
C PRO A 85 0.15 -14.48 -7.80
N GLU A 86 -1.02 -14.68 -8.39
CA GLU A 86 -1.47 -15.98 -8.91
C GLU A 86 -0.61 -16.54 -10.03
N TYR A 87 0.06 -15.69 -10.80
CA TYR A 87 0.84 -16.14 -11.97
C TYR A 87 2.17 -16.78 -11.59
N HIS A 88 2.70 -16.47 -10.43
CA HIS A 88 4.03 -16.93 -10.03
C HIS A 88 4.05 -17.51 -8.62
N ASN A 89 2.89 -17.89 -8.08
CA ASN A 89 2.74 -18.40 -6.72
C ASN A 89 3.35 -17.46 -5.66
N ILE A 90 3.25 -16.14 -5.89
CA ILE A 90 3.73 -15.12 -4.96
C ILE A 90 2.73 -15.01 -3.80
N TYR A 91 2.53 -16.08 -3.07
CA TYR A 91 1.49 -16.10 -2.04
C TYR A 91 1.96 -15.62 -0.67
N SER A 92 3.09 -16.08 -0.22
CA SER A 92 3.86 -15.56 0.93
C SER A 92 4.96 -16.54 1.38
N GLY A 93 5.88 -16.05 2.19
CA GLY A 93 6.91 -16.86 2.82
C GLY A 93 8.15 -17.13 1.95
N GLU A 94 8.11 -16.71 0.70
CA GLU A 94 9.22 -16.87 -0.24
C GLU A 94 9.67 -15.51 -0.76
N SER A 95 10.96 -15.38 -1.00
CA SER A 95 11.55 -14.17 -1.55
C SER A 95 11.17 -13.99 -3.02
N VAL A 96 10.83 -12.77 -3.43
CA VAL A 96 10.60 -12.45 -4.84
C VAL A 96 11.85 -12.68 -5.69
N GLY A 97 13.02 -12.53 -5.09
CA GLY A 97 14.29 -12.82 -5.75
C GLY A 97 14.47 -14.28 -6.11
N ASP A 98 13.94 -15.18 -5.31
CA ASP A 98 13.97 -16.63 -5.57
C ASP A 98 12.86 -17.04 -6.55
N LEU A 99 11.66 -16.48 -6.40
CA LEU A 99 10.52 -16.78 -7.27
C LEU A 99 10.68 -16.21 -8.69
N LEU A 100 11.23 -15.00 -8.80
CA LEU A 100 11.30 -14.23 -10.05
C LEU A 100 12.71 -13.65 -10.30
N PRO A 101 13.75 -14.47 -10.35
CA PRO A 101 15.15 -13.99 -10.42
C PRO A 101 15.46 -13.12 -11.65
N ASN A 102 14.65 -13.23 -12.70
CA ASN A 102 14.83 -12.49 -13.95
C ASN A 102 13.81 -11.37 -14.15
N ALA A 103 12.96 -11.08 -13.19
CA ALA A 103 11.96 -10.02 -13.33
C ALA A 103 12.63 -8.66 -13.56
N LEU A 104 12.11 -7.91 -14.51
CA LEU A 104 12.45 -6.50 -14.65
C LEU A 104 11.59 -5.70 -13.66
N THR A 105 12.13 -5.49 -12.47
CA THR A 105 11.47 -4.71 -11.43
C THR A 105 11.44 -3.22 -11.78
N ILE A 106 10.53 -2.46 -11.17
CA ILE A 106 10.38 -1.04 -11.43
C ILE A 106 11.70 -0.26 -11.25
N ASN A 107 12.43 -0.51 -10.17
CA ASN A 107 13.73 0.13 -9.92
C ASN A 107 14.75 -0.18 -11.02
N LYS A 108 14.89 -1.45 -11.43
CA LYS A 108 15.77 -1.82 -12.55
C LYS A 108 15.35 -1.19 -13.87
N HIS A 109 14.04 -1.07 -14.10
CA HIS A 109 13.53 -0.43 -15.30
C HIS A 109 13.95 1.04 -15.35
N PHE A 110 13.78 1.77 -14.24
CA PHE A 110 14.19 3.17 -14.15
C PHE A 110 15.73 3.34 -14.23
N GLU A 111 16.50 2.45 -13.57
CA GLU A 111 17.97 2.46 -13.66
C GLU A 111 18.45 2.30 -15.12
N ARG A 112 17.89 1.33 -15.86
CA ARG A 112 18.20 1.11 -17.29
C ARG A 112 17.86 2.31 -18.17
N ASN A 113 16.95 3.16 -17.73
CA ASN A 113 16.54 4.38 -18.41
C ASN A 113 17.25 5.64 -17.88
N GLY A 114 18.34 5.49 -17.12
CA GLY A 114 19.23 6.58 -16.73
C GLY A 114 18.83 7.34 -15.47
N TYR A 115 17.96 6.75 -14.61
CA TYR A 115 17.65 7.32 -13.32
C TYR A 115 18.70 6.94 -12.28
N GLN A 116 19.09 7.89 -11.43
CA GLN A 116 19.80 7.60 -10.20
C GLN A 116 18.83 6.96 -9.20
N LEU A 117 19.25 5.91 -8.51
CA LEU A 117 18.42 5.19 -7.56
C LEU A 117 18.92 5.34 -6.13
N ALA A 118 17.99 5.51 -5.20
CA ALA A 118 18.23 5.31 -3.78
C ALA A 118 16.95 4.78 -3.10
N ALA A 119 17.11 3.98 -2.03
CA ALA A 119 15.99 3.54 -1.22
C ALA A 119 16.38 3.46 0.25
N TYR A 120 15.41 3.81 1.11
CA TYR A 120 15.54 3.79 2.56
C TYR A 120 14.28 3.17 3.18
N GLY A 121 14.48 2.37 4.22
CA GLY A 121 13.38 1.73 4.93
C GLY A 121 12.77 0.53 4.18
N LYS A 122 11.50 0.22 4.47
CA LYS A 122 10.82 -0.98 3.97
C LYS A 122 10.19 -0.75 2.58
N ILE A 123 10.94 -1.05 1.51
CA ILE A 123 10.41 -1.08 0.13
C ILE A 123 10.08 -2.51 -0.28
N TYR A 124 11.06 -3.39 -0.32
CA TYR A 124 10.87 -4.84 -0.40
C TYR A 124 10.56 -5.42 0.98
N HIS A 125 10.20 -6.68 1.07
CA HIS A 125 9.85 -7.32 2.35
C HIS A 125 11.03 -8.07 2.98
N TYR A 126 11.69 -8.96 2.24
CA TYR A 126 12.83 -9.75 2.71
C TYR A 126 14.15 -9.19 2.21
N LYS A 127 15.25 -9.45 2.95
CA LYS A 127 16.61 -9.13 2.49
C LYS A 127 16.93 -9.75 1.13
N SER A 128 16.46 -10.98 0.89
CA SER A 128 16.61 -11.70 -0.36
C SER A 128 15.78 -11.12 -1.51
N ASP A 129 14.75 -10.33 -1.25
CA ASP A 129 13.95 -9.69 -2.30
C ASP A 129 14.72 -8.61 -3.05
N HIS A 130 15.72 -8.03 -2.42
CA HIS A 130 16.47 -6.89 -2.94
C HIS A 130 17.97 -7.16 -3.07
N VAL A 131 18.37 -8.40 -3.17
CA VAL A 131 19.73 -8.76 -3.49
C VAL A 131 20.24 -8.08 -4.76
N ALA A 132 21.54 -8.02 -4.91
CA ALA A 132 22.24 -7.34 -5.99
C ALA A 132 21.66 -7.60 -7.39
N GLN A 133 21.02 -8.74 -7.61
CA GLN A 133 20.34 -9.06 -8.88
C GLN A 133 19.14 -8.16 -9.22
N PHE A 134 18.50 -7.53 -8.21
CA PHE A 134 17.41 -6.56 -8.39
C PHE A 134 17.85 -5.10 -8.32
N GLY A 135 19.14 -4.82 -8.43
CA GLY A 135 19.69 -3.46 -8.36
C GLY A 135 20.02 -3.07 -6.93
N GLY A 136 21.21 -3.41 -6.47
CA GLY A 136 21.66 -3.36 -5.08
C GLY A 136 21.64 -2.02 -4.37
N ARG A 137 21.31 -0.91 -5.04
CA ARG A 137 21.19 0.39 -4.38
C ARG A 137 19.84 0.66 -3.74
N TRP A 138 18.86 -0.23 -3.95
CA TRP A 138 17.50 -0.10 -3.39
C TRP A 138 17.31 -0.81 -2.06
N SER A 139 18.35 -1.41 -1.53
CA SER A 139 18.26 -2.18 -0.30
C SER A 139 19.15 -1.67 0.82
N ASP A 140 19.97 -0.67 0.55
CA ASP A 140 21.21 -0.47 1.28
C ASP A 140 21.11 0.33 2.57
N GLY A 141 20.00 0.54 3.13
CA GLY A 141 19.94 1.36 4.33
C GLY A 141 18.98 0.87 5.39
N SER A 142 18.13 -0.05 5.04
CA SER A 142 17.04 -0.47 5.93
C SER A 142 17.44 -1.53 6.95
N THR A 143 18.55 -2.23 6.73
CA THR A 143 18.87 -3.44 7.48
C THR A 143 19.78 -3.21 8.68
N GLU A 144 20.63 -2.19 8.65
CA GLU A 144 21.61 -1.98 9.72
C GLU A 144 21.02 -1.42 11.02
N LEU A 145 19.91 -0.68 10.94
CA LEU A 145 19.24 -0.11 12.12
C LEU A 145 18.03 -0.91 12.61
N PHE A 146 17.72 -1.98 11.91
CA PHE A 146 16.55 -2.77 12.24
C PHE A 146 16.64 -3.41 13.63
N ASP A 147 17.83 -3.79 14.03
CA ASP A 147 18.09 -4.44 15.31
C ASP A 147 18.22 -3.42 16.45
N ASN A 148 18.64 -2.18 16.16
CA ASN A 148 18.94 -1.17 17.18
C ASN A 148 17.90 -0.05 17.33
N GLY A 149 16.91 0.07 16.45
CA GLY A 149 15.95 1.19 16.42
C GLY A 149 14.49 0.78 16.58
N ARG A 150 14.21 -0.41 17.11
CA ARG A 150 12.84 -0.89 17.32
C ARG A 150 12.22 -0.35 18.60
N TYR A 151 13.00 -0.29 19.68
CA TYR A 151 12.61 0.22 20.98
C TYR A 151 13.63 1.25 21.47
N ALA A 152 13.15 2.33 22.06
CA ALA A 152 13.98 3.43 22.54
C ALA A 152 14.17 3.40 24.06
N THR A 153 13.28 2.74 24.80
CA THR A 153 13.32 2.73 26.27
C THR A 153 13.95 1.46 26.83
N GLN A 154 14.61 1.57 27.97
CA GLN A 154 15.18 0.41 28.67
C GLN A 154 14.07 -0.57 29.11
N ASP A 155 12.92 -0.06 29.55
CA ASP A 155 11.78 -0.91 29.93
C ASP A 155 11.31 -1.79 28.77
N SER A 156 11.23 -1.25 27.56
CA SER A 156 10.86 -2.04 26.37
C SER A 156 11.93 -3.06 26.00
N LEU A 157 13.20 -2.74 26.16
CA LEU A 157 14.31 -3.69 25.96
C LEU A 157 14.29 -4.82 27.00
N ASP A 158 13.99 -4.52 28.25
CA ASP A 158 13.84 -5.51 29.31
C ASP A 158 12.65 -6.45 29.03
N LYS A 159 11.54 -5.91 28.57
CA LYS A 159 10.37 -6.70 28.12
C LYS A 159 10.66 -7.55 26.89
N LEU A 160 11.49 -7.08 25.97
CA LEU A 160 11.98 -7.88 24.84
C LEU A 160 12.77 -9.10 25.34
N GLU A 161 13.70 -8.91 26.30
CA GLU A 161 14.47 -10.01 26.87
C GLU A 161 13.58 -11.01 27.63
N LEU A 162 12.55 -10.53 28.34
CA LEU A 162 11.58 -11.39 28.99
C LEU A 162 10.77 -12.22 27.96
N ASN A 163 10.36 -11.62 26.87
CA ASN A 163 9.57 -12.31 25.82
C ASN A 163 10.41 -13.36 25.06
N ARG A 164 11.72 -13.12 24.89
CA ARG A 164 12.65 -14.11 24.32
C ARG A 164 12.68 -15.42 25.12
N ARG A 165 12.41 -15.33 26.42
CA ARG A 165 12.43 -16.44 27.36
C ARG A 165 11.03 -16.97 27.71
N ASP A 166 9.98 -16.46 27.03
CA ASP A 166 8.60 -16.90 27.28
C ASP A 166 8.46 -18.41 26.98
N PRO A 167 8.03 -19.24 27.95
CA PRO A 167 7.96 -20.67 27.75
C PRO A 167 6.81 -21.12 26.82
N VAL A 168 5.82 -20.26 26.60
CA VAL A 168 4.64 -20.55 25.76
C VAL A 168 4.90 -20.14 24.30
N ARG A 169 5.46 -18.95 24.11
CA ARG A 169 5.76 -18.38 22.79
C ARG A 169 7.04 -17.55 22.83
N PRO A 170 8.21 -18.19 22.77
CA PRO A 170 9.46 -17.44 22.74
C PRO A 170 9.60 -16.71 21.40
N HIS A 171 9.89 -15.41 21.44
CA HIS A 171 10.12 -14.59 20.25
C HIS A 171 11.31 -13.67 20.43
N GLU A 172 12.33 -13.89 19.63
CA GLU A 172 13.62 -13.20 19.76
C GLU A 172 13.54 -11.68 19.49
N ASP A 173 12.63 -11.24 18.68
CA ASP A 173 12.58 -9.86 18.19
C ASP A 173 11.25 -9.13 18.51
N ARG A 174 10.47 -9.61 19.50
CA ARG A 174 9.19 -9.03 19.91
C ARG A 174 9.20 -8.63 21.38
N GLY A 175 9.37 -7.32 21.65
CA GLY A 175 9.15 -6.71 22.97
C GLY A 175 7.67 -6.36 23.17
N PRO A 176 7.33 -5.23 23.81
CA PRO A 176 5.95 -4.79 23.93
C PRO A 176 5.35 -4.44 22.56
N ALA A 177 4.02 -4.55 22.43
CA ALA A 177 3.30 -4.26 21.18
C ALA A 177 3.20 -2.74 20.87
N TYR A 178 3.57 -1.90 21.80
CA TYR A 178 3.57 -0.44 21.68
C TYR A 178 4.63 0.19 22.57
N GLU A 179 5.07 1.39 22.20
CA GLU A 179 5.98 2.21 23.02
C GLU A 179 5.70 3.70 22.76
N SER A 180 5.60 4.47 23.85
CA SER A 180 5.67 5.92 23.85
C SER A 180 6.97 6.33 24.55
N ALA A 181 7.85 7.05 23.86
CA ALA A 181 9.14 7.45 24.42
C ALA A 181 9.38 8.94 24.16
N ASP A 182 9.87 9.67 25.18
CA ASP A 182 10.32 11.06 25.03
C ASP A 182 11.66 11.09 24.31
N VAL A 183 11.60 11.01 22.99
CA VAL A 183 12.76 10.97 22.11
C VAL A 183 12.50 11.75 20.83
N GLU A 184 13.57 12.13 20.14
CA GLU A 184 13.48 12.72 18.81
C GLU A 184 13.07 11.70 17.74
N ASP A 185 12.53 12.19 16.62
CA ASP A 185 12.05 11.34 15.49
C ASP A 185 13.09 10.34 15.01
N GLY A 186 14.37 10.75 14.97
CA GLY A 186 15.49 9.92 14.53
C GLY A 186 15.88 8.78 15.46
N ALA A 187 15.29 8.67 16.64
CA ALA A 187 15.54 7.56 17.57
C ALA A 187 14.93 6.23 17.04
N TYR A 188 13.91 6.32 16.20
CA TYR A 188 13.35 5.17 15.52
C TYR A 188 13.79 5.11 14.05
N SER A 189 13.79 3.90 13.49
CA SER A 189 14.31 3.61 12.15
C SER A 189 13.68 4.47 11.05
N ASP A 190 12.37 4.78 11.13
CA ASP A 190 11.69 5.55 10.10
C ASP A 190 12.16 7.01 10.06
N GLY A 191 12.36 7.64 11.22
CA GLY A 191 12.93 8.99 11.29
C GLY A 191 14.38 9.05 10.86
N TYR A 192 15.19 8.05 11.25
CA TYR A 192 16.57 7.94 10.77
C TYR A 192 16.66 7.79 9.26
N ASN A 193 15.85 6.91 8.67
CA ASN A 193 15.80 6.71 7.22
C ASN A 193 15.33 7.97 6.48
N THR A 194 14.40 8.73 7.07
CA THR A 194 13.96 10.01 6.53
C THR A 194 15.11 11.03 6.46
N ALA A 195 15.91 11.12 7.52
CA ALA A 195 17.07 12.03 7.53
C ALA A 195 18.08 11.67 6.43
N ARG A 196 18.34 10.37 6.21
CA ARG A 196 19.21 9.89 5.12
C ARG A 196 18.61 10.17 3.74
N ALA A 197 17.30 10.00 3.58
CA ALA A 197 16.62 10.30 2.32
C ALA A 197 16.72 11.81 1.98
N ILE A 198 16.58 12.69 2.97
CA ILE A 198 16.75 14.13 2.84
C ILE A 198 18.19 14.46 2.39
N GLU A 199 19.20 13.86 3.01
CA GLU A 199 20.59 14.06 2.59
C GLU A 199 20.80 13.60 1.14
N THR A 200 20.19 12.52 0.73
CA THR A 200 20.24 12.01 -0.65
C THR A 200 19.53 12.94 -1.63
N LEU A 201 18.40 13.56 -1.26
CA LEU A 201 17.74 14.59 -2.08
C LEU A 201 18.69 15.77 -2.38
N ARG A 202 19.46 16.20 -1.38
CA ARG A 202 20.48 17.26 -1.55
C ARG A 202 21.57 16.85 -2.54
N GLN A 203 22.01 15.59 -2.47
CA GLN A 203 23.01 15.04 -3.41
C GLN A 203 22.44 14.96 -4.83
N PHE A 204 21.21 14.47 -5.00
CA PHE A 204 20.53 14.41 -6.29
C PHE A 204 20.33 15.81 -6.91
N LYS A 205 20.03 16.82 -6.09
CA LYS A 205 19.96 18.21 -6.57
C LYS A 205 21.27 18.67 -7.19
N LEU A 206 22.42 18.27 -6.64
CA LEU A 206 23.74 18.65 -7.15
C LEU A 206 24.10 17.92 -8.45
N SER A 207 23.62 16.69 -8.67
CA SER A 207 23.89 15.92 -9.89
C SER A 207 23.11 16.43 -11.09
N ASN A 208 21.95 17.02 -10.87
CA ASN A 208 21.01 17.47 -11.89
C ASN A 208 20.59 16.37 -12.90
N GLU A 209 20.61 15.11 -12.45
CA GLU A 209 20.14 13.95 -13.21
C GLU A 209 18.80 13.48 -12.63
N PRO A 210 17.92 12.86 -13.44
CA PRO A 210 16.66 12.34 -12.91
C PRO A 210 16.91 11.25 -11.87
N PHE A 211 16.13 11.26 -10.80
CA PHE A 211 16.26 10.29 -9.72
C PHE A 211 14.94 9.55 -9.42
N PHE A 212 15.09 8.36 -8.87
CA PHE A 212 14.02 7.61 -8.26
C PHE A 212 14.41 7.32 -6.81
N LEU A 213 13.87 8.10 -5.88
CA LEU A 213 14.07 7.93 -4.44
C LEU A 213 12.87 7.22 -3.85
N ALA A 214 13.10 6.05 -3.24
CA ALA A 214 12.09 5.31 -2.51
C ALA A 214 12.28 5.45 -1.00
N VAL A 215 11.22 5.77 -0.26
CA VAL A 215 11.21 5.85 1.20
C VAL A 215 10.08 5.00 1.74
N GLY A 216 10.43 3.94 2.46
CA GLY A 216 9.47 2.98 3.01
C GLY A 216 9.39 3.07 4.52
N PHE A 217 8.25 3.51 5.02
CA PHE A 217 7.95 3.56 6.44
C PHE A 217 7.46 2.20 6.94
N ARG A 218 7.98 1.80 8.09
CA ARG A 218 7.50 0.60 8.78
C ARG A 218 6.27 0.89 9.62
N LYS A 219 6.17 2.09 10.18
CA LYS A 219 4.96 2.48 10.88
C LYS A 219 3.84 2.79 9.88
N PRO A 220 2.57 2.50 10.26
CA PRO A 220 2.07 2.02 11.56
C PRO A 220 2.08 0.48 11.79
N HIS A 221 2.89 -0.32 11.11
CA HIS A 221 3.04 -1.75 11.44
C HIS A 221 3.52 -1.95 12.90
N LEU A 222 3.05 -3.02 13.55
CA LEU A 222 3.48 -3.42 14.90
C LEU A 222 5.02 -3.52 15.02
N PRO A 223 5.60 -3.23 16.19
CA PRO A 223 4.97 -2.63 17.37
C PRO A 223 4.62 -1.16 17.13
N PHE A 224 3.55 -0.65 17.75
CA PHE A 224 3.10 0.74 17.58
C PHE A 224 3.98 1.69 18.40
N ASN A 225 5.18 1.92 17.92
CA ASN A 225 6.19 2.74 18.58
C ASN A 225 6.32 4.08 17.87
N ALA A 226 6.16 5.17 18.61
CA ALA A 226 6.34 6.53 18.14
C ALA A 226 6.87 7.43 19.27
N PRO A 227 7.56 8.54 18.96
CA PRO A 227 7.89 9.55 19.94
C PRO A 227 6.65 10.05 20.71
N GLU A 228 6.80 10.34 22.01
CA GLU A 228 5.71 10.68 22.91
C GLU A 228 4.84 11.85 22.40
N LYS A 229 5.45 12.84 21.77
CA LYS A 229 4.74 14.01 21.20
C LYS A 229 3.61 13.62 20.23
N TYR A 230 3.70 12.48 19.53
CA TYR A 230 2.63 11.98 18.66
C TYR A 230 1.55 11.24 19.44
N TRP A 231 1.90 10.60 20.57
CA TRP A 231 0.94 10.00 21.47
C TRP A 231 0.10 11.06 22.19
N GLU A 232 0.71 12.20 22.53
CA GLU A 232 0.02 13.34 23.16
C GLU A 232 -1.05 13.97 22.28
N MET A 233 -0.94 13.83 20.95
CA MET A 233 -1.97 14.27 20.01
C MET A 233 -3.31 13.52 20.22
N TYR A 234 -3.28 12.38 20.89
CA TYR A 234 -4.42 11.48 21.10
C TYR A 234 -4.65 11.23 22.58
N PRO A 235 -5.36 12.11 23.31
CA PRO A 235 -5.66 11.88 24.72
C PRO A 235 -6.39 10.54 24.92
N PRO A 236 -6.09 9.75 25.97
CA PRO A 236 -6.68 8.42 26.18
C PRO A 236 -8.21 8.39 26.08
N GLY A 237 -8.90 9.39 26.63
CA GLY A 237 -10.37 9.50 26.58
C GLY A 237 -10.97 9.80 25.20
N SER A 238 -10.16 10.13 24.18
CA SER A 238 -10.63 10.41 22.81
C SER A 238 -10.69 9.16 21.95
N ILE A 239 -10.06 8.07 22.37
CA ILE A 239 -9.96 6.83 21.58
C ILE A 239 -11.25 6.03 21.72
N LYS A 240 -11.86 5.69 20.60
CA LYS A 240 -13.02 4.79 20.56
C LYS A 240 -12.56 3.34 20.32
N PRO A 241 -13.26 2.37 20.91
CA PRO A 241 -13.03 0.98 20.58
C PRO A 241 -13.42 0.68 19.12
N ALA A 242 -12.99 -0.47 18.61
CA ALA A 242 -13.42 -0.96 17.29
C ALA A 242 -14.95 -1.12 17.26
N GLU A 243 -15.57 -0.74 16.15
CA GLU A 243 -17.03 -0.75 16.01
C GLU A 243 -17.53 -2.15 15.67
N ILE A 244 -16.77 -2.92 14.91
CA ILE A 244 -17.13 -4.25 14.45
C ILE A 244 -16.48 -5.28 15.38
N ARG A 245 -17.30 -5.98 16.17
CA ARG A 245 -16.82 -6.92 17.20
C ARG A 245 -16.82 -8.37 16.76
N GLU A 246 -17.73 -8.72 15.89
CA GLU A 246 -17.99 -10.10 15.50
C GLU A 246 -17.55 -10.35 14.06
N ALA A 247 -17.25 -11.60 13.75
CA ALA A 247 -17.04 -12.03 12.37
C ALA A 247 -18.27 -11.70 11.50
N PRO A 248 -18.10 -11.47 10.18
CA PRO A 248 -19.23 -11.22 9.29
C PRO A 248 -20.30 -12.31 9.46
N ARG A 249 -21.56 -11.89 9.59
CA ARG A 249 -22.68 -12.84 9.69
C ARG A 249 -22.72 -13.73 8.45
N PHE A 250 -22.99 -15.01 8.65
CA PHE A 250 -23.00 -16.04 7.60
C PHE A 250 -21.65 -16.25 6.90
N SER A 251 -20.54 -15.76 7.50
CA SER A 251 -19.19 -16.07 7.03
C SER A 251 -18.87 -17.56 7.17
N ASN A 252 -17.85 -18.00 6.46
CA ASN A 252 -17.36 -19.38 6.52
C ASN A 252 -16.02 -19.45 7.28
N GLN A 253 -15.51 -20.65 7.46
CA GLN A 253 -14.26 -20.90 8.22
C GLN A 253 -13.00 -20.30 7.58
N TYR A 254 -13.05 -19.85 6.33
CA TYR A 254 -11.91 -19.28 5.61
C TYR A 254 -11.89 -17.74 5.64
N THR A 255 -13.02 -17.10 5.96
CA THR A 255 -13.20 -15.63 5.91
C THR A 255 -12.20 -14.90 6.78
N LEU A 256 -12.06 -15.32 8.03
CA LEU A 256 -11.14 -14.71 8.99
C LEU A 256 -10.04 -15.68 9.42
N ARG A 257 -8.92 -15.13 9.82
CA ARG A 257 -7.82 -15.88 10.40
C ARG A 257 -7.49 -15.34 11.79
N ASP A 258 -7.14 -16.25 12.71
CA ASP A 258 -6.68 -15.88 14.04
C ASP A 258 -5.47 -14.94 13.99
N PRO A 259 -5.46 -13.84 14.75
CA PRO A 259 -4.42 -12.83 14.75
C PRO A 259 -3.11 -13.33 15.41
N GLY A 260 -2.36 -14.14 14.69
CA GLY A 260 -1.12 -14.72 15.21
C GLY A 260 -0.02 -13.71 15.49
N GLU A 261 0.01 -12.57 14.80
CA GLU A 261 1.11 -11.60 14.91
C GLU A 261 1.14 -10.88 16.27
N LEU A 262 0.02 -10.30 16.70
CA LEU A 262 -0.07 -9.61 18.00
C LEU A 262 0.29 -10.54 19.17
N ARG A 263 -0.07 -11.82 19.09
CA ARG A 263 0.21 -12.84 20.13
C ARG A 263 1.68 -13.08 20.37
N ASN A 264 2.55 -12.63 19.47
CA ASN A 264 4.00 -12.76 19.60
C ASN A 264 4.62 -11.66 20.49
N TYR A 265 3.87 -10.60 20.79
CA TYR A 265 4.38 -9.48 21.60
C TYR A 265 4.23 -9.75 23.09
N TYR A 266 5.14 -9.12 23.87
CA TYR A 266 5.13 -9.22 25.33
C TYR A 266 3.81 -8.68 25.91
N GLY A 267 3.24 -9.43 26.87
CA GLY A 267 2.00 -9.04 27.55
C GLY A 267 0.70 -9.22 26.75
N MET A 268 0.78 -9.67 25.49
CA MET A 268 -0.41 -9.92 24.68
C MET A 268 -0.96 -11.35 24.93
N PRO A 269 -2.28 -11.56 24.68
CA PRO A 269 -2.89 -12.89 24.78
C PRO A 269 -2.14 -13.91 23.91
N LYS A 270 -1.81 -15.09 24.46
CA LYS A 270 -0.94 -16.06 23.79
C LYS A 270 -1.69 -17.18 23.07
N HIS A 271 -2.94 -17.43 23.43
CA HIS A 271 -3.70 -18.55 22.89
C HIS A 271 -4.72 -18.10 21.83
N LYS A 272 -4.98 -19.01 20.90
CA LYS A 272 -5.98 -18.79 19.84
C LYS A 272 -7.37 -18.56 20.48
N GLY A 273 -8.12 -17.56 19.98
CA GLY A 273 -9.44 -17.20 20.48
C GLY A 273 -9.46 -16.33 21.73
N GLU A 274 -8.30 -15.99 22.29
CA GLU A 274 -8.24 -14.97 23.36
C GLU A 274 -8.26 -13.57 22.75
N SER A 275 -9.15 -12.72 23.26
CA SER A 275 -9.23 -11.29 22.88
C SER A 275 -8.36 -10.43 23.79
N VAL A 276 -7.97 -9.28 23.32
CA VAL A 276 -7.39 -8.24 24.19
C VAL A 276 -8.50 -7.58 25.02
N ASP A 277 -8.18 -7.17 26.23
CA ASP A 277 -9.12 -6.38 27.03
C ASP A 277 -9.29 -4.96 26.45
N LEU A 278 -10.34 -4.27 26.89
CA LEU A 278 -10.69 -2.93 26.37
C LEU A 278 -9.57 -1.90 26.58
N GLU A 279 -8.87 -1.92 27.70
CA GLU A 279 -7.79 -0.99 27.99
C GLU A 279 -6.61 -1.20 27.04
N THR A 280 -6.25 -2.45 26.83
CA THR A 280 -5.21 -2.85 25.86
C THR A 280 -5.62 -2.47 24.44
N GLU A 281 -6.86 -2.72 24.05
CA GLU A 281 -7.37 -2.33 22.72
C GLU A 281 -7.27 -0.82 22.50
N LEU A 282 -7.76 -0.01 23.43
CA LEU A 282 -7.70 1.46 23.32
C LEU A 282 -6.26 1.95 23.25
N THR A 283 -5.35 1.32 23.98
CA THR A 283 -3.93 1.65 23.94
C THR A 283 -3.28 1.28 22.60
N LEU A 284 -3.59 0.11 22.06
CA LEU A 284 -3.10 -0.30 20.74
C LEU A 284 -3.63 0.62 19.63
N ARG A 285 -4.92 0.98 19.65
CA ARG A 285 -5.50 1.92 18.68
C ARG A 285 -4.85 3.30 18.78
N ARG A 286 -4.65 3.81 19.99
CA ARG A 286 -3.93 5.05 20.25
C ARG A 286 -2.51 5.00 19.68
N GLY A 287 -1.80 3.89 19.89
CA GLY A 287 -0.46 3.68 19.37
C GLY A 287 -0.42 3.67 17.83
N TYR A 288 -1.40 3.05 17.20
CA TYR A 288 -1.54 3.08 15.74
C TYR A 288 -1.73 4.52 15.23
N TYR A 289 -2.62 5.32 15.85
CA TYR A 289 -2.86 6.71 15.47
C TYR A 289 -1.61 7.58 15.69
N ALA A 290 -0.90 7.39 16.79
CA ALA A 290 0.38 8.06 17.03
C ALA A 290 1.42 7.71 15.95
N CYS A 291 1.48 6.45 15.54
CA CYS A 291 2.36 6.02 14.44
C CYS A 291 1.97 6.64 13.08
N VAL A 292 0.67 6.78 12.79
CA VAL A 292 0.20 7.47 11.58
C VAL A 292 0.65 8.93 11.58
N SER A 293 0.46 9.67 12.69
CA SER A 293 0.91 11.06 12.78
C SER A 293 2.43 11.22 12.77
N TYR A 294 3.16 10.23 13.30
CA TYR A 294 4.61 10.20 13.18
C TYR A 294 5.06 10.05 11.72
N VAL A 295 4.48 9.11 10.98
CA VAL A 295 4.75 8.95 9.53
C VAL A 295 4.35 10.21 8.77
N ASP A 296 3.20 10.79 9.07
CA ASP A 296 2.75 12.05 8.47
C ASP A 296 3.80 13.16 8.62
N ALA A 297 4.35 13.35 9.81
CA ALA A 297 5.40 14.33 10.05
C ALA A 297 6.69 14.05 9.28
N LEU A 298 7.05 12.77 9.11
CA LEU A 298 8.20 12.37 8.30
C LEU A 298 7.95 12.60 6.80
N VAL A 299 6.76 12.32 6.32
CA VAL A 299 6.34 12.68 4.94
C VAL A 299 6.43 14.20 4.75
N GLY A 300 5.98 14.97 5.73
CA GLY A 300 6.10 16.43 5.73
C GLY A 300 7.53 16.90 5.51
N LYS A 301 8.50 16.33 6.23
CA LYS A 301 9.92 16.68 6.08
C LYS A 301 10.47 16.40 4.67
N LEU A 302 10.03 15.31 4.04
CA LEU A 302 10.42 14.98 2.65
C LEU A 302 9.82 15.98 1.66
N LEU A 303 8.55 16.34 1.81
CA LEU A 303 7.89 17.33 0.95
C LEU A 303 8.51 18.72 1.10
N ASP A 304 8.78 19.16 2.34
CA ASP A 304 9.43 20.45 2.64
C ASP A 304 10.84 20.51 2.03
N GLU A 305 11.58 19.41 2.06
CA GLU A 305 12.90 19.38 1.44
C GLU A 305 12.83 19.46 -0.10
N LEU A 306 11.86 18.77 -0.74
CA LEU A 306 11.63 18.93 -2.19
C LEU A 306 11.32 20.37 -2.55
N ASP A 307 10.48 21.05 -1.75
CA ASP A 307 10.12 22.46 -1.96
C ASP A 307 11.34 23.36 -1.79
N SER A 308 12.11 23.17 -0.71
CA SER A 308 13.30 23.98 -0.39
C SER A 308 14.42 23.86 -1.43
N LEU A 309 14.55 22.70 -2.05
CA LEU A 309 15.52 22.43 -3.11
C LEU A 309 15.03 22.87 -4.50
N GLY A 310 13.77 23.33 -4.63
CA GLY A 310 13.17 23.64 -5.92
C GLY A 310 13.05 22.41 -6.83
N LEU A 311 12.78 21.24 -6.24
CA LEU A 311 12.61 19.98 -6.97
C LEU A 311 11.14 19.61 -7.15
N ALA A 312 10.23 20.22 -6.38
CA ALA A 312 8.82 19.84 -6.32
C ALA A 312 8.11 19.92 -7.67
N GLU A 313 8.41 20.94 -8.48
CA GLU A 313 7.80 21.21 -9.78
C GLU A 313 8.15 20.15 -10.85
N ASN A 314 9.25 19.41 -10.66
CA ASN A 314 9.68 18.35 -11.57
C ASN A 314 9.76 16.97 -10.87
N THR A 315 8.97 16.74 -9.82
CA THR A 315 8.97 15.48 -9.09
C THR A 315 7.56 14.90 -9.00
N VAL A 316 7.38 13.68 -9.50
CA VAL A 316 6.21 12.86 -9.19
C VAL A 316 6.36 12.36 -7.76
N VAL A 317 5.39 12.68 -6.91
CA VAL A 317 5.30 12.13 -5.56
C VAL A 317 4.14 11.17 -5.51
N ILE A 318 4.41 9.91 -5.13
CA ILE A 318 3.40 8.89 -4.94
C ILE A 318 3.49 8.33 -3.52
N LEU A 319 2.37 8.32 -2.80
CA LEU A 319 2.22 7.71 -1.48
C LEU A 319 1.20 6.59 -1.57
N TRP A 320 1.54 5.42 -1.01
CA TRP A 320 0.68 4.25 -1.00
C TRP A 320 0.85 3.41 0.26
N GLY A 321 -0.27 2.82 0.74
CA GLY A 321 -0.25 1.76 1.75
C GLY A 321 -0.07 0.39 1.09
N ASP A 322 0.68 -0.52 1.72
CA ASP A 322 0.92 -1.84 1.11
C ASP A 322 -0.23 -2.84 1.33
N HIS A 323 -1.04 -2.65 2.33
CA HIS A 323 -2.35 -3.26 2.60
C HIS A 323 -3.03 -2.54 3.77
N GLY A 324 -4.30 -2.86 4.02
CA GLY A 324 -5.03 -2.38 5.17
C GLY A 324 -4.66 -3.13 6.46
N TYR A 325 -5.42 -2.87 7.53
CA TYR A 325 -5.22 -3.47 8.86
C TYR A 325 -6.53 -3.42 9.64
N LYS A 326 -6.89 -4.49 10.38
CA LYS A 326 -8.17 -4.56 11.10
C LYS A 326 -8.25 -3.66 12.33
N LEU A 327 -7.15 -3.47 13.04
CA LEU A 327 -7.06 -2.56 14.19
C LEU A 327 -8.14 -2.80 15.26
N GLY A 328 -8.46 -4.06 15.55
CA GLY A 328 -9.48 -4.48 16.51
C GLY A 328 -10.84 -4.81 15.90
N ASP A 329 -11.13 -4.36 14.67
CA ASP A 329 -12.34 -4.78 13.99
C ASP A 329 -12.35 -6.30 13.77
N TYR A 330 -13.51 -6.92 13.91
CA TYR A 330 -13.72 -8.37 13.93
C TYR A 330 -12.96 -9.10 15.06
N ASP A 331 -12.66 -8.39 16.17
CA ASP A 331 -11.78 -8.87 17.26
C ASP A 331 -10.39 -9.31 16.71
N ASN A 332 -9.87 -8.59 15.73
CA ASN A 332 -8.70 -9.02 14.95
C ASN A 332 -7.64 -7.93 14.82
N TRP A 333 -6.36 -8.33 14.93
CA TRP A 333 -5.19 -7.43 14.93
C TRP A 333 -4.21 -7.87 13.84
N ASN A 334 -4.73 -8.01 12.64
CA ASN A 334 -3.97 -8.38 11.46
C ASN A 334 -4.63 -7.83 10.19
N LYS A 335 -4.13 -8.23 9.08
CA LYS A 335 -4.67 -8.22 7.71
C LYS A 335 -5.06 -9.66 7.36
N TRP A 336 -4.84 -10.13 6.15
CA TRP A 336 -4.92 -11.54 5.74
C TRP A 336 -6.32 -12.02 5.39
N THR A 337 -7.09 -11.18 4.71
CA THR A 337 -8.38 -11.54 4.14
C THR A 337 -8.61 -10.87 2.78
N ASN A 338 -9.72 -11.21 2.11
CA ASN A 338 -10.22 -10.52 0.92
C ASN A 338 -11.18 -9.36 1.27
N LEU A 339 -11.42 -9.09 2.56
CA LEU A 339 -12.28 -7.99 2.99
C LEU A 339 -11.64 -6.63 2.64
N SER A 340 -12.47 -5.65 2.36
CA SER A 340 -12.02 -4.31 1.94
C SER A 340 -11.19 -3.61 3.02
N ILE A 341 -11.44 -3.88 4.30
CA ILE A 341 -10.63 -3.38 5.41
C ILE A 341 -9.14 -3.75 5.30
N ASP A 342 -8.84 -4.89 4.67
CA ASP A 342 -7.46 -5.38 4.47
C ASP A 342 -6.92 -5.06 3.09
N THR A 343 -7.79 -4.95 2.07
CA THR A 343 -7.35 -4.81 0.68
C THR A 343 -7.37 -3.38 0.18
N ARG A 344 -8.20 -2.50 0.75
CA ARG A 344 -8.28 -1.09 0.39
C ARG A 344 -7.20 -0.29 1.11
N VAL A 345 -6.50 0.58 0.37
CA VAL A 345 -5.34 1.33 0.85
C VAL A 345 -5.38 2.78 0.39
N PRO A 346 -4.72 3.70 1.10
CA PRO A 346 -4.45 5.03 0.56
C PRO A 346 -3.56 4.95 -0.67
N LEU A 347 -3.89 5.76 -1.67
CA LEU A 347 -3.07 6.02 -2.85
C LEU A 347 -3.25 7.49 -3.24
N ILE A 348 -2.16 8.25 -3.21
CA ILE A 348 -2.15 9.67 -3.54
C ILE A 348 -1.01 9.93 -4.50
N VAL A 349 -1.28 10.64 -5.61
CA VAL A 349 -0.28 10.95 -6.64
C VAL A 349 -0.30 12.45 -6.94
N ARG A 350 0.83 13.12 -6.74
CA ARG A 350 1.11 14.46 -7.26
C ARG A 350 2.09 14.33 -8.43
N ALA A 351 1.77 14.89 -9.58
CA ALA A 351 2.65 14.83 -10.73
C ALA A 351 2.82 16.22 -11.39
N PRO A 352 3.99 16.52 -11.97
CA PRO A 352 4.27 17.80 -12.64
C PRO A 352 3.23 18.13 -13.70
N GLY A 353 2.75 19.37 -13.71
CA GLY A 353 1.82 19.89 -14.72
C GLY A 353 0.38 19.34 -14.61
N LEU A 354 0.06 18.57 -13.58
CA LEU A 354 -1.30 18.10 -13.30
C LEU A 354 -1.97 18.94 -12.21
N GLU A 355 -3.30 19.05 -12.28
CA GLU A 355 -4.12 19.74 -11.30
C GLU A 355 -4.15 18.94 -9.99
N GLY A 356 -4.08 19.63 -8.84
CA GLY A 356 -4.17 19.05 -7.52
C GLY A 356 -5.53 19.25 -6.87
N GLY A 357 -5.72 18.59 -5.69
CA GLY A 357 -6.94 18.67 -4.91
C GLY A 357 -8.12 17.87 -5.50
N LEU A 358 -7.81 16.91 -6.38
CA LEU A 358 -8.79 16.07 -7.05
C LEU A 358 -8.93 14.72 -6.34
N GLN A 359 -10.10 14.09 -6.46
CA GLN A 359 -10.39 12.76 -5.95
C GLN A 359 -10.97 11.87 -7.04
N SER A 360 -10.61 10.60 -7.03
CA SER A 360 -11.15 9.58 -7.94
C SER A 360 -11.72 8.42 -7.15
N ASP A 361 -12.97 8.06 -7.46
CA ASP A 361 -13.63 6.86 -6.94
C ASP A 361 -13.43 5.64 -7.84
N ALA A 362 -12.69 5.80 -8.94
CA ALA A 362 -12.38 4.72 -9.86
C ALA A 362 -11.63 3.57 -9.16
N LEU A 363 -11.96 2.34 -9.53
CA LEU A 363 -11.28 1.15 -9.06
C LEU A 363 -9.88 1.08 -9.68
N VAL A 364 -8.85 1.16 -8.83
CA VAL A 364 -7.44 1.00 -9.22
C VAL A 364 -6.76 -0.04 -8.35
N GLU A 365 -5.67 -0.60 -8.84
CA GLU A 365 -4.94 -1.67 -8.18
C GLU A 365 -3.47 -1.27 -7.98
N LEU A 366 -2.82 -1.71 -6.90
CA LEU A 366 -1.41 -1.34 -6.69
C LEU A 366 -0.48 -1.84 -7.80
N VAL A 367 -0.80 -2.93 -8.49
CA VAL A 367 -0.06 -3.40 -9.67
C VAL A 367 -0.08 -2.39 -10.82
N ASP A 368 -1.02 -1.43 -10.80
CA ASP A 368 -1.13 -0.33 -11.78
C ASP A 368 -0.09 0.78 -11.56
N ILE A 369 0.55 0.82 -10.40
CA ILE A 369 1.54 1.86 -10.06
C ILE A 369 2.77 1.77 -10.98
N TYR A 370 3.27 0.57 -11.24
CA TYR A 370 4.45 0.39 -12.10
C TYR A 370 4.22 0.97 -13.51
N PRO A 371 3.19 0.56 -14.26
CA PRO A 371 2.94 1.13 -15.58
C PRO A 371 2.61 2.63 -15.53
N THR A 372 1.99 3.12 -14.46
CA THR A 372 1.69 4.55 -14.30
C THR A 372 2.95 5.40 -14.14
N LEU A 373 3.90 4.97 -13.31
CA LEU A 373 5.16 5.69 -13.15
C LEU A 373 6.03 5.64 -14.42
N ALA A 374 6.02 4.50 -15.14
CA ALA A 374 6.67 4.41 -16.45
C ALA A 374 6.06 5.39 -17.45
N ASP A 375 4.73 5.45 -17.55
CA ASP A 375 3.99 6.33 -18.45
C ASP A 375 4.23 7.82 -18.12
N LEU A 376 4.12 8.22 -16.83
CA LEU A 376 4.43 9.58 -16.37
C LEU A 376 5.86 10.00 -16.70
N SER A 377 6.77 9.05 -16.81
CA SER A 377 8.19 9.27 -17.10
C SER A 377 8.53 9.17 -18.60
N GLY A 378 7.53 8.94 -19.46
CA GLY A 378 7.72 8.74 -20.91
C GLY A 378 8.50 7.47 -21.24
N LEU A 379 8.48 6.47 -20.35
CA LEU A 379 9.16 5.19 -20.55
C LEU A 379 8.21 4.15 -21.14
N GLU A 380 8.74 3.26 -21.97
CA GLU A 380 7.97 2.12 -22.48
C GLU A 380 7.56 1.19 -21.32
N ILE A 381 6.27 0.83 -21.27
CA ILE A 381 5.77 -0.12 -20.27
C ILE A 381 6.20 -1.53 -20.68
N PRO A 382 6.96 -2.28 -19.84
CA PRO A 382 7.41 -3.61 -20.20
C PRO A 382 6.25 -4.58 -20.43
N GLN A 383 6.36 -5.45 -21.44
CA GLN A 383 5.28 -6.37 -21.85
C GLN A 383 4.80 -7.33 -20.76
N HIS A 384 5.64 -7.64 -19.77
CA HIS A 384 5.27 -8.53 -18.67
C HIS A 384 4.38 -7.87 -17.61
N VAL A 385 4.29 -6.55 -17.60
CA VAL A 385 3.52 -5.80 -16.60
C VAL A 385 2.03 -6.03 -16.80
N GLN A 386 1.36 -6.50 -15.76
CA GLN A 386 -0.06 -6.88 -15.76
C GLN A 386 -0.99 -5.80 -15.20
N GLY A 387 -0.42 -4.67 -14.78
CA GLY A 387 -1.18 -3.48 -14.39
C GLY A 387 -1.52 -2.60 -15.58
N THR A 388 -2.37 -1.59 -15.34
CA THR A 388 -2.79 -0.60 -16.33
C THR A 388 -2.45 0.80 -15.83
N SER A 389 -1.78 1.61 -16.67
CA SER A 389 -1.49 3.01 -16.32
C SER A 389 -2.78 3.79 -16.06
N PHE A 390 -2.89 4.38 -14.87
CA PHE A 390 -4.01 5.27 -14.52
C PHE A 390 -3.70 6.76 -14.74
N VAL A 391 -2.71 7.09 -15.56
CA VAL A 391 -2.44 8.50 -15.98
C VAL A 391 -3.68 9.21 -16.51
N PRO A 392 -4.59 8.57 -17.26
CA PRO A 392 -5.85 9.21 -17.66
C PRO A 392 -6.71 9.71 -16.49
N LEU A 393 -6.72 8.96 -15.36
CA LEU A 393 -7.46 9.36 -14.16
C LEU A 393 -6.79 10.54 -13.42
N LEU A 394 -5.48 10.69 -13.52
CA LEU A 394 -4.78 11.86 -12.96
C LEU A 394 -5.17 13.16 -13.65
N ARG A 395 -5.63 13.09 -14.92
CA ARG A 395 -6.11 14.24 -15.70
C ARG A 395 -7.60 14.43 -15.62
N LYS A 396 -8.34 13.33 -15.52
CA LYS A 396 -9.80 13.29 -15.46
C LYS A 396 -10.26 12.22 -14.48
N PRO A 397 -10.37 12.54 -13.17
CA PRO A 397 -10.63 11.59 -12.10
C PRO A 397 -11.96 10.84 -12.19
N ASP A 398 -12.94 11.42 -12.88
CA ASP A 398 -14.30 10.91 -13.12
C ASP A 398 -14.43 10.08 -14.40
N LEU A 399 -13.31 9.77 -15.08
CA LEU A 399 -13.34 8.97 -16.30
C LEU A 399 -13.88 7.55 -16.00
N GLU A 400 -14.73 7.02 -16.87
CA GLU A 400 -15.13 5.61 -16.81
C GLU A 400 -13.88 4.72 -16.91
N TRP A 401 -13.70 3.86 -15.91
CA TRP A 401 -12.49 3.09 -15.73
C TRP A 401 -12.78 1.60 -15.58
N LYS A 402 -11.93 0.88 -14.85
CA LYS A 402 -12.12 -0.54 -14.54
C LYS A 402 -13.47 -0.76 -13.85
N LYS A 403 -14.26 -1.69 -14.36
CA LYS A 403 -15.54 -2.10 -13.73
C LYS A 403 -15.32 -3.11 -12.61
N MET A 404 -14.14 -3.71 -12.54
CA MET A 404 -13.80 -4.73 -11.55
C MET A 404 -12.29 -4.76 -11.31
N ILE A 405 -11.92 -5.24 -10.12
CA ILE A 405 -10.56 -5.52 -9.71
C ILE A 405 -10.48 -6.90 -9.07
N PHE A 406 -9.26 -7.41 -8.92
CA PHE A 406 -9.03 -8.78 -8.45
C PHE A 406 -8.08 -8.80 -7.25
N THR A 407 -8.50 -9.50 -6.22
CA THR A 407 -7.67 -9.79 -5.04
C THR A 407 -7.69 -11.28 -4.74
N LEU A 408 -6.72 -11.75 -3.98
CA LEU A 408 -6.73 -13.12 -3.50
C LEU A 408 -6.20 -13.22 -2.07
N TRP A 409 -6.61 -14.28 -1.39
CA TRP A 409 -6.04 -14.62 -0.10
C TRP A 409 -5.83 -16.13 0.01
N PRO A 410 -4.58 -16.63 0.11
CA PRO A 410 -4.32 -18.03 0.39
C PRO A 410 -4.57 -18.29 1.88
N HIS A 411 -5.56 -19.14 2.18
CA HIS A 411 -5.79 -19.58 3.54
C HIS A 411 -4.74 -20.64 3.90
N TYR A 412 -3.76 -20.25 4.72
CA TYR A 412 -2.65 -21.13 5.06
C TYR A 412 -3.07 -22.39 5.79
N ARG A 413 -2.65 -23.47 5.18
CA ARG A 413 -2.37 -24.83 5.63
C ARG A 413 -2.90 -25.28 6.99
N ASP A 414 -3.74 -26.20 6.89
CA ASP A 414 -3.72 -27.40 7.67
C ASP A 414 -2.49 -28.28 7.29
N LYS A 415 -2.02 -29.12 8.19
CA LYS A 415 -0.81 -29.96 8.04
C LYS A 415 -0.82 -30.94 6.85
N PHE A 416 -1.85 -30.93 6.04
CA PHE A 416 -2.15 -31.89 4.97
C PHE A 416 -2.05 -31.34 3.54
N ASP A 417 -1.36 -30.22 3.33
CA ASP A 417 -0.87 -29.78 2.01
C ASP A 417 -1.92 -29.33 0.97
N GLN A 418 -3.14 -29.07 1.36
CA GLN A 418 -4.14 -28.54 0.43
C GLN A 418 -4.34 -27.04 0.69
N THR A 419 -3.69 -26.20 -0.11
CA THR A 419 -3.89 -24.76 -0.03
C THR A 419 -5.26 -24.40 -0.56
N VAL A 420 -6.11 -23.86 0.32
CA VAL A 420 -7.37 -23.22 -0.07
C VAL A 420 -7.10 -21.74 -0.30
N THR A 421 -7.48 -21.24 -1.45
CA THR A 421 -7.30 -19.81 -1.80
C THR A 421 -8.65 -19.19 -2.10
N GLY A 422 -8.92 -18.05 -1.47
CA GLY A 422 -10.05 -17.20 -1.81
C GLY A 422 -9.68 -16.30 -2.97
N PHE A 423 -10.24 -16.51 -4.14
CA PHE A 423 -10.15 -15.60 -5.28
C PHE A 423 -11.32 -14.64 -5.22
N SER A 424 -11.04 -13.36 -5.27
CA SER A 424 -12.06 -12.32 -5.17
C SER A 424 -12.08 -11.44 -6.41
N VAL A 425 -13.30 -11.10 -6.85
CA VAL A 425 -13.58 -10.00 -7.77
C VAL A 425 -14.39 -8.94 -7.04
N LYS A 426 -13.97 -7.68 -7.16
CA LYS A 426 -14.68 -6.53 -6.58
C LYS A 426 -15.15 -5.60 -7.69
N THR A 427 -16.38 -5.16 -7.58
CA THR A 427 -16.98 -4.06 -8.36
C THR A 427 -17.24 -2.86 -7.46
N GLU A 428 -17.84 -1.82 -7.96
CA GLU A 428 -18.30 -0.70 -7.12
C GLU A 428 -19.36 -1.14 -6.10
N LYS A 429 -20.13 -2.19 -6.39
CA LYS A 429 -21.22 -2.64 -5.55
C LYS A 429 -20.91 -3.88 -4.75
N TYR A 430 -20.22 -4.85 -5.31
CA TYR A 430 -20.05 -6.16 -4.70
C TYR A 430 -18.61 -6.58 -4.54
N ASN A 431 -18.34 -7.30 -3.45
CA ASN A 431 -17.13 -8.10 -3.26
C ASN A 431 -17.54 -9.58 -3.23
N TYR A 432 -17.14 -10.36 -4.23
CA TYR A 432 -17.44 -11.77 -4.37
C TYR A 432 -16.16 -12.60 -4.21
N VAL A 433 -16.22 -13.68 -3.41
CA VAL A 433 -15.07 -14.55 -3.13
C VAL A 433 -15.45 -16.01 -3.37
N GLU A 434 -14.61 -16.72 -4.14
CA GLU A 434 -14.64 -18.20 -4.21
C GLU A 434 -13.45 -18.80 -3.48
N TRP A 435 -13.72 -19.60 -2.47
CA TRP A 435 -12.70 -20.36 -1.73
C TRP A 435 -12.45 -21.69 -2.44
N THR A 436 -11.33 -21.78 -3.14
CA THR A 436 -11.00 -22.87 -4.05
C THR A 436 -9.84 -23.69 -3.52
N ARG A 437 -9.94 -25.01 -3.56
CA ARG A 437 -8.84 -25.94 -3.32
C ARG A 437 -7.95 -25.97 -4.54
N LEU A 438 -6.74 -25.43 -4.46
CA LEU A 438 -5.85 -25.26 -5.63
C LEU A 438 -5.51 -26.59 -6.32
N ALA A 439 -5.37 -27.68 -5.56
CA ALA A 439 -5.01 -28.99 -6.12
C ALA A 439 -6.08 -29.60 -7.04
N THR A 440 -7.35 -29.25 -6.86
CA THR A 440 -8.49 -29.88 -7.57
C THR A 440 -9.34 -28.89 -8.35
N GLY A 441 -9.24 -27.59 -8.06
CA GLY A 441 -10.15 -26.57 -8.58
C GLY A 441 -11.55 -26.59 -7.94
N GLU A 442 -11.75 -27.39 -6.87
CA GLU A 442 -13.04 -27.49 -6.18
C GLU A 442 -13.34 -26.22 -5.40
N VAL A 443 -14.49 -25.60 -5.64
CA VAL A 443 -15.01 -24.48 -4.83
C VAL A 443 -15.63 -25.03 -3.55
N LEU A 444 -15.07 -24.66 -2.41
CA LEU A 444 -15.46 -25.16 -1.08
C LEU A 444 -16.46 -24.25 -0.38
N ALA A 445 -16.40 -22.95 -0.66
CA ALA A 445 -17.28 -21.94 -0.09
C ALA A 445 -17.30 -20.69 -0.99
N THR A 446 -18.37 -19.91 -0.88
CA THR A 446 -18.53 -18.64 -1.57
C THR A 446 -18.96 -17.55 -0.60
N GLU A 447 -18.63 -16.29 -0.93
CA GLU A 447 -19.06 -15.13 -0.18
C GLU A 447 -19.48 -14.03 -1.15
N LEU A 448 -20.46 -13.24 -0.75
CA LEU A 448 -20.87 -12.01 -1.44
C LEU A 448 -21.15 -10.94 -0.40
N TYR A 449 -20.50 -9.79 -0.52
CA TYR A 449 -20.71 -8.62 0.31
C TYR A 449 -21.19 -7.45 -0.55
N ASP A 450 -22.21 -6.72 -0.04
CA ASP A 450 -22.70 -5.50 -0.70
C ASP A 450 -21.90 -4.29 -0.19
N ALA A 451 -20.99 -3.78 -1.00
CA ALA A 451 -20.10 -2.68 -0.61
C ALA A 451 -20.83 -1.31 -0.54
N VAL A 452 -22.07 -1.21 -1.03
CA VAL A 452 -22.86 0.02 -0.98
C VAL A 452 -23.73 0.04 0.27
N ASP A 453 -24.49 -1.04 0.50
CA ASP A 453 -25.43 -1.10 1.63
C ASP A 453 -24.75 -1.53 2.94
N ASP A 454 -23.63 -2.25 2.85
CA ASP A 454 -22.78 -2.71 3.97
C ASP A 454 -21.29 -2.52 3.64
N PRO A 455 -20.79 -1.27 3.57
CA PRO A 455 -19.39 -0.99 3.20
C PRO A 455 -18.37 -1.58 4.16
N ALA A 456 -18.79 -2.00 5.35
CA ALA A 456 -17.96 -2.70 6.32
C ALA A 456 -17.91 -4.23 6.11
N GLU A 457 -18.68 -4.75 5.14
CA GLU A 457 -18.70 -6.19 4.80
C GLU A 457 -19.04 -7.09 6.01
N THR A 458 -20.04 -6.68 6.82
CA THR A 458 -20.43 -7.35 8.05
C THR A 458 -21.43 -8.51 7.82
N ILE A 459 -21.97 -8.63 6.61
CA ILE A 459 -22.94 -9.66 6.27
C ILE A 459 -22.60 -10.32 4.93
N ASN A 460 -22.32 -11.62 4.96
CA ASN A 460 -22.24 -12.42 3.74
C ASN A 460 -23.64 -12.71 3.22
N VAL A 461 -24.01 -12.08 2.11
CA VAL A 461 -25.36 -12.16 1.52
C VAL A 461 -25.51 -13.25 0.45
N VAL A 462 -24.46 -14.05 0.20
CA VAL A 462 -24.40 -15.04 -0.89
C VAL A 462 -25.58 -16.01 -0.94
N SER A 463 -26.10 -16.40 0.21
CA SER A 463 -27.22 -17.36 0.32
C SER A 463 -28.55 -16.68 0.70
N LEU A 464 -28.60 -15.37 0.79
CA LEU A 464 -29.82 -14.65 1.12
C LEU A 464 -30.72 -14.50 -0.12
N PRO A 465 -32.05 -14.62 0.03
CA PRO A 465 -33.00 -14.50 -1.08
C PRO A 465 -32.82 -13.18 -1.84
N GLY A 466 -32.86 -13.23 -3.16
CA GLY A 466 -32.75 -12.06 -4.04
C GLY A 466 -31.35 -11.75 -4.53
N ASN A 467 -30.33 -12.52 -4.09
CA ASN A 467 -28.93 -12.30 -4.53
C ASN A 467 -28.47 -13.28 -5.63
N ASP A 468 -29.31 -14.22 -6.08
CA ASP A 468 -28.91 -15.26 -7.05
C ASP A 468 -28.38 -14.65 -8.38
N GLU A 469 -28.98 -13.54 -8.85
CA GLU A 469 -28.55 -12.84 -10.05
C GLU A 469 -27.18 -12.19 -9.84
N ALA A 470 -26.98 -11.49 -8.73
CA ALA A 470 -25.70 -10.86 -8.38
C ALA A 470 -24.60 -11.91 -8.21
N VAL A 471 -24.87 -13.04 -7.54
CA VAL A 471 -23.93 -14.16 -7.42
C VAL A 471 -23.52 -14.68 -8.80
N SER A 472 -24.50 -14.88 -9.70
CA SER A 472 -24.25 -15.39 -11.05
C SER A 472 -23.41 -14.40 -11.87
N GLU A 473 -23.73 -13.11 -11.82
CA GLU A 473 -22.98 -12.05 -12.48
C GLU A 473 -21.53 -12.00 -11.96
N MET A 474 -21.36 -11.92 -10.64
CA MET A 474 -20.03 -11.81 -10.04
C MET A 474 -19.14 -13.03 -10.31
N LYS A 475 -19.75 -14.22 -10.36
CA LYS A 475 -19.05 -15.44 -10.77
C LYS A 475 -18.54 -15.34 -12.20
N ILE A 476 -19.35 -14.89 -13.13
CA ILE A 476 -18.96 -14.67 -14.54
C ILE A 476 -17.80 -13.67 -14.62
N LEU A 477 -17.83 -12.58 -13.84
CA LEU A 477 -16.75 -11.59 -13.79
C LEU A 477 -15.45 -12.20 -13.23
N LEU A 478 -15.53 -13.02 -12.18
CA LEU A 478 -14.36 -13.71 -11.63
C LEU A 478 -13.73 -14.66 -12.67
N GLU A 479 -14.55 -15.47 -13.34
CA GLU A 479 -14.11 -16.41 -14.40
C GLU A 479 -13.53 -15.67 -15.62
N ALA A 480 -14.01 -14.47 -15.94
CA ALA A 480 -13.51 -13.67 -17.05
C ALA A 480 -12.05 -13.19 -16.86
N GLY A 481 -11.62 -13.04 -15.60
CA GLY A 481 -10.27 -12.68 -15.21
C GLY A 481 -9.90 -11.22 -15.45
N TRP A 482 -8.77 -10.81 -14.89
CA TRP A 482 -8.31 -9.42 -14.86
C TRP A 482 -8.09 -8.80 -16.26
N GLN A 483 -7.78 -9.60 -17.29
CA GLN A 483 -7.60 -9.11 -18.65
C GLN A 483 -8.87 -8.43 -19.20
N LYS A 484 -10.05 -8.84 -18.71
CA LYS A 484 -11.34 -8.22 -19.08
C LYS A 484 -11.65 -6.96 -18.29
N ALA A 485 -10.89 -6.67 -17.24
CA ALA A 485 -11.00 -5.43 -16.48
C ALA A 485 -10.21 -4.26 -17.10
N ILE A 486 -9.33 -4.52 -18.08
CA ILE A 486 -8.52 -3.48 -18.72
C ILE A 486 -9.47 -2.46 -19.39
N PRO A 487 -9.42 -1.17 -19.00
CA PRO A 487 -10.31 -0.16 -19.54
C PRO A 487 -9.99 0.12 -21.01
N ILE A 488 -11.03 0.33 -21.80
CA ILE A 488 -10.88 0.80 -23.19
C ILE A 488 -10.83 2.33 -23.13
N VAL A 489 -9.63 2.86 -22.98
CA VAL A 489 -9.42 4.32 -23.05
C VAL A 489 -9.53 4.73 -24.52
N ARG A 490 -10.55 5.50 -24.87
CA ARG A 490 -10.75 6.07 -26.21
C ARG A 490 -10.25 7.50 -26.29
#